data_b2825f1df2b0321c315b9afa244066f4
#
_entry.id   b2825f1df2b0321c315b9afa244066f4
#
_cell.length_a   1.000
_cell.length_b   1.000
_cell.length_c   1.000
_cell.angle_alpha   90.00
_cell.angle_beta   90.00
_cell.angle_gamma   90.00
#
_symmetry.space_group_name_H-M   'P 1'
#
loop_
_entity.id
_entity.type
_entity.pdbx_description
1 polymer ?
#
loop_
_entity_poly.entity_id
_entity_poly.type
_entity_poly.pdbx_seq_one_letter_code
_entity_poly.pdbx_strand_id
1 'polypeptide(L)'
;IYTQAKANPQDIDYQHPLIKEVLEPTYGAIIFQEQIMQLCNVVAGFPQEDCDKIRRTIMKRSASKADAMKAEAEALKKQFVEGSVNNGVPRNVADELYEQILFFSGYGFNKSHAVSYAMDSYFCAWLMTYYEEEWLCAYLESMSGNDKKRAKAFNEVRKLGYKIVPIDINYADKGWAILEGKKFMPSFLSCKGVGEAAIDEIIENRPYNSY
;
A
#
# COMPACT_ATOMS: atom_id res chain seq x y z
N ILE A 1 -3.82 -1.71 -20.17
CA ILE A 1 -4.15 -0.30 -20.46
C ILE A 1 -3.10 0.60 -19.79
N TYR A 2 -2.98 0.71 -18.47
CA TYR A 2 -2.06 1.62 -17.77
C TYR A 2 -0.59 1.48 -18.22
N THR A 3 -0.07 0.27 -18.31
CA THR A 3 1.34 0.00 -18.68
C THR A 3 1.66 0.46 -20.11
N GLN A 4 0.72 0.25 -21.03
CA GLN A 4 0.86 0.71 -22.42
C GLN A 4 0.78 2.22 -22.52
N ALA A 5 -0.19 2.85 -21.84
CA ALA A 5 -0.34 4.29 -21.81
C ALA A 5 0.87 4.98 -21.16
N LYS A 6 1.44 4.40 -20.10
CA LYS A 6 2.68 4.90 -19.47
C LYS A 6 3.89 4.81 -20.42
N ALA A 7 3.96 3.80 -21.27
CA ALA A 7 5.04 3.65 -22.24
C ALA A 7 4.95 4.66 -23.40
N ASN A 8 3.72 5.09 -23.74
CA ASN A 8 3.46 6.01 -24.85
C ASN A 8 2.50 7.13 -24.40
N PRO A 9 2.90 8.02 -23.49
CA PRO A 9 2.02 9.03 -22.92
C PRO A 9 1.53 10.07 -23.95
N GLN A 10 2.24 10.26 -25.04
CA GLN A 10 1.87 11.16 -26.12
C GLN A 10 0.66 10.66 -26.95
N ASP A 11 0.34 9.37 -26.90
CA ASP A 11 -0.73 8.75 -27.67
C ASP A 11 -2.07 8.71 -26.91
N ILE A 12 -2.11 9.27 -25.67
CA ILE A 12 -3.30 9.24 -24.84
C ILE A 12 -4.29 10.33 -25.28
N ASP A 13 -5.45 9.90 -25.74
CA ASP A 13 -6.58 10.80 -25.96
C ASP A 13 -7.41 10.92 -24.66
N TYR A 14 -7.33 12.08 -24.02
CA TYR A 14 -8.14 12.40 -22.84
C TYR A 14 -9.55 12.89 -23.18
N GLN A 15 -9.87 13.07 -24.47
CA GLN A 15 -11.14 13.51 -25.01
C GLN A 15 -11.58 14.93 -24.56
N HIS A 16 -11.15 15.42 -23.39
CA HIS A 16 -11.44 16.77 -22.90
C HIS A 16 -10.38 17.26 -21.89
N PRO A 17 -10.04 18.60 -21.89
CA PRO A 17 -9.03 19.14 -20.99
C PRO A 17 -9.34 18.93 -19.50
N LEU A 18 -10.60 19.03 -19.06
CA LEU A 18 -11.01 18.79 -17.66
C LEU A 18 -10.78 17.34 -17.24
N ILE A 19 -10.94 16.39 -18.14
CA ILE A 19 -10.65 14.97 -17.88
C ILE A 19 -9.13 14.77 -17.77
N LYS A 20 -8.37 15.40 -18.67
CA LYS A 20 -6.91 15.39 -18.62
C LYS A 20 -6.39 15.89 -17.29
N GLU A 21 -6.89 17.00 -16.78
CA GLU A 21 -6.48 17.59 -15.50
C GLU A 21 -6.51 16.56 -14.36
N VAL A 22 -7.51 15.68 -14.33
CA VAL A 22 -7.69 14.68 -13.28
C VAL A 22 -6.90 13.39 -13.55
N LEU A 23 -6.87 12.94 -14.81
CA LEU A 23 -6.36 11.61 -15.17
C LEU A 23 -4.93 11.60 -15.72
N GLU A 24 -4.32 12.75 -16.00
CA GLU A 24 -2.93 12.81 -16.49
C GLU A 24 -1.92 12.11 -15.57
N PRO A 25 -1.99 12.24 -14.22
CA PRO A 25 -1.07 11.54 -13.31
C PRO A 25 -1.16 10.01 -13.38
N THR A 26 -2.24 9.48 -13.92
CA THR A 26 -2.47 8.04 -14.08
C THR A 26 -2.62 7.60 -15.53
N TYR A 27 -2.09 8.41 -16.45
CA TYR A 27 -2.08 8.10 -17.91
C TYR A 27 -3.47 7.76 -18.46
N GLY A 28 -4.48 8.54 -18.10
CA GLY A 28 -5.86 8.37 -18.56
C GLY A 28 -6.67 7.30 -17.84
N ALA A 29 -6.09 6.55 -16.91
CA ALA A 29 -6.81 5.50 -16.19
C ALA A 29 -7.39 6.02 -14.87
N ILE A 30 -8.65 5.66 -14.57
CA ILE A 30 -9.22 5.83 -13.24
C ILE A 30 -8.68 4.69 -12.36
N ILE A 31 -7.89 5.01 -11.35
CA ILE A 31 -7.28 4.04 -10.43
C ILE A 31 -7.73 4.30 -8.99
N PHE A 32 -7.79 5.58 -8.59
CA PHE A 32 -8.04 5.98 -7.22
C PHE A 32 -9.47 6.46 -7.01
N GLN A 33 -10.01 6.17 -5.82
CA GLN A 33 -11.32 6.67 -5.40
C GLN A 33 -11.39 8.20 -5.41
N GLU A 34 -10.29 8.84 -5.07
CA GLU A 34 -10.14 10.29 -5.07
C GLU A 34 -10.28 10.89 -6.48
N GLN A 35 -9.87 10.18 -7.52
CA GLN A 35 -10.10 10.62 -8.90
C GLN A 35 -11.57 10.63 -9.28
N ILE A 36 -12.37 9.68 -8.79
CA ILE A 36 -13.83 9.71 -8.99
C ILE A 36 -14.44 10.97 -8.37
N MET A 37 -14.02 11.34 -7.15
CA MET A 37 -14.47 12.57 -6.51
C MET A 37 -14.04 13.81 -7.29
N GLN A 38 -12.80 13.84 -7.77
CA GLN A 38 -12.29 14.93 -8.59
C GLN A 38 -13.02 15.04 -9.94
N LEU A 39 -13.32 13.94 -10.61
CA LEU A 39 -14.11 13.93 -11.84
C LEU A 39 -15.53 14.46 -11.59
N CYS A 40 -16.17 14.09 -10.48
CA CYS A 40 -17.46 14.64 -10.10
C CYS A 40 -17.40 16.16 -9.89
N ASN A 41 -16.35 16.66 -9.24
CA ASN A 41 -16.20 18.10 -8.98
C ASN A 41 -15.77 18.87 -10.24
N VAL A 42 -14.63 18.50 -10.86
CA VAL A 42 -13.99 19.26 -11.94
C VAL A 42 -14.79 19.15 -13.23
N VAL A 43 -15.25 17.93 -13.57
CA VAL A 43 -15.92 17.67 -14.85
C VAL A 43 -17.42 17.96 -14.76
N ALA A 44 -18.09 17.42 -13.74
CA ALA A 44 -19.54 17.55 -13.60
C ALA A 44 -20.01 18.75 -12.74
N GLY A 45 -19.08 19.46 -12.09
CA GLY A 45 -19.40 20.67 -11.31
C GLY A 45 -20.12 20.41 -9.99
N PHE A 46 -20.07 19.20 -9.44
CA PHE A 46 -20.64 18.94 -8.12
C PHE A 46 -19.86 19.66 -7.02
N PRO A 47 -20.54 20.16 -5.96
CA PRO A 47 -19.86 20.70 -4.78
C PRO A 47 -18.88 19.67 -4.18
N GLN A 48 -17.73 20.14 -3.75
CA GLN A 48 -16.67 19.25 -3.23
C GLN A 48 -17.12 18.45 -2.00
N GLU A 49 -17.95 19.06 -1.13
CA GLU A 49 -18.54 18.43 0.04
C GLU A 49 -19.47 17.26 -0.28
N ASP A 50 -20.09 17.27 -1.46
CA ASP A 50 -20.99 16.20 -1.89
C ASP A 50 -20.30 15.05 -2.61
N CYS A 51 -19.08 15.25 -3.11
CA CYS A 51 -18.39 14.28 -3.97
C CYS A 51 -18.14 12.92 -3.29
N ASP A 52 -17.87 12.88 -1.99
CA ASP A 52 -17.70 11.59 -1.28
C ASP A 52 -19.03 10.85 -1.13
N LYS A 53 -20.12 11.56 -0.86
CA LYS A 53 -21.46 10.97 -0.81
C LYS A 53 -21.86 10.41 -2.18
N ILE A 54 -21.61 11.17 -3.24
CA ILE A 54 -21.85 10.75 -4.63
C ILE A 54 -21.05 9.50 -4.95
N ARG A 55 -19.76 9.47 -4.67
CA ARG A 55 -18.91 8.32 -4.85
C ARG A 55 -19.46 7.07 -4.13
N ARG A 56 -19.88 7.22 -2.87
CA ARG A 56 -20.47 6.11 -2.09
C ARG A 56 -21.78 5.61 -2.69
N THR A 57 -22.60 6.50 -3.23
CA THR A 57 -23.84 6.12 -3.93
C THR A 57 -23.55 5.33 -5.19
N ILE A 58 -22.58 5.75 -5.99
CA ILE A 58 -22.12 5.04 -7.19
C ILE A 58 -21.59 3.63 -6.81
N MET A 59 -20.77 3.53 -5.76
CA MET A 59 -20.21 2.25 -5.29
C MET A 59 -21.30 1.28 -4.78
N LYS A 60 -22.31 1.77 -4.06
CA LYS A 60 -23.40 0.94 -3.55
C LYS A 60 -24.26 0.37 -4.69
N ARG A 61 -24.45 1.11 -5.78
CA ARG A 61 -25.16 0.63 -6.97
C ARG A 61 -24.48 -0.60 -7.57
N SER A 62 -23.17 -0.59 -7.66
CA SER A 62 -22.37 -1.72 -8.17
C SER A 62 -22.58 -3.02 -7.37
N ALA A 63 -22.93 -2.90 -6.08
CA ALA A 63 -23.09 -4.00 -5.16
C ALA A 63 -24.56 -4.44 -4.93
N SER A 64 -25.57 -3.62 -5.30
CA SER A 64 -26.97 -3.86 -4.95
C SER A 64 -27.88 -4.07 -6.15
N LYS A 65 -28.83 -5.00 -6.01
CA LYS A 65 -29.90 -5.28 -7.01
C LYS A 65 -31.23 -4.56 -6.73
N ALA A 66 -31.32 -3.70 -5.72
CA ALA A 66 -32.55 -3.04 -5.30
C ALA A 66 -32.99 -1.93 -6.27
N ASP A 67 -34.27 -1.90 -6.66
CA ASP A 67 -34.80 -0.97 -7.68
C ASP A 67 -34.75 0.50 -7.24
N ALA A 68 -34.91 0.80 -5.95
CA ALA A 68 -34.79 2.16 -5.42
C ALA A 68 -33.36 2.73 -5.63
N MET A 69 -32.34 1.91 -5.51
CA MET A 69 -30.95 2.32 -5.74
C MET A 69 -30.62 2.51 -7.22
N LYS A 70 -31.35 1.83 -8.10
CA LYS A 70 -31.22 2.08 -9.56
C LYS A 70 -31.78 3.44 -9.94
N ALA A 71 -32.93 3.83 -9.40
CA ALA A 71 -33.55 5.13 -9.69
C ALA A 71 -32.66 6.30 -9.19
N GLU A 72 -32.09 6.19 -7.99
CA GLU A 72 -31.16 7.20 -7.46
C GLU A 72 -29.89 7.30 -8.34
N ALA A 73 -29.39 6.20 -8.79
CA ALA A 73 -28.19 6.17 -9.64
C ALA A 73 -28.46 6.70 -11.06
N GLU A 74 -29.65 6.46 -11.63
CA GLU A 74 -30.03 7.07 -12.92
C GLU A 74 -30.20 8.59 -12.80
N ALA A 75 -30.80 9.07 -11.71
CA ALA A 75 -30.88 10.50 -11.43
C ALA A 75 -29.48 11.13 -11.31
N LEU A 76 -28.56 10.45 -10.62
CA LEU A 76 -27.18 10.90 -10.47
C LEU A 76 -26.43 10.90 -11.81
N LYS A 77 -26.62 9.87 -12.65
CA LYS A 77 -26.06 9.85 -14.01
C LYS A 77 -26.51 11.08 -14.82
N LYS A 78 -27.81 11.34 -14.79
CA LYS A 78 -28.37 12.50 -15.49
C LYS A 78 -27.74 13.80 -15.01
N GLN A 79 -27.64 14.01 -13.68
CA GLN A 79 -27.00 15.19 -13.11
C GLN A 79 -25.53 15.31 -13.50
N PHE A 80 -24.77 14.20 -13.46
CA PHE A 80 -23.37 14.18 -13.88
C PHE A 80 -23.20 14.60 -15.34
N VAL A 81 -23.98 14.00 -16.25
CA VAL A 81 -23.90 14.30 -17.68
C VAL A 81 -24.34 15.74 -17.97
N GLU A 82 -25.42 16.22 -17.36
CA GLU A 82 -25.89 17.61 -17.53
C GLU A 82 -24.85 18.61 -16.99
N GLY A 83 -24.29 18.37 -15.82
CA GLY A 83 -23.22 19.20 -15.26
C GLY A 83 -21.97 19.22 -16.13
N SER A 84 -21.55 18.08 -16.65
CA SER A 84 -20.42 17.97 -17.57
C SER A 84 -20.65 18.76 -18.87
N VAL A 85 -21.85 18.65 -19.45
CA VAL A 85 -22.22 19.41 -20.66
C VAL A 85 -22.21 20.91 -20.39
N ASN A 86 -22.69 21.36 -19.24
CA ASN A 86 -22.64 22.77 -18.85
C ASN A 86 -21.19 23.28 -18.71
N ASN A 87 -20.24 22.40 -18.39
CA ASN A 87 -18.81 22.69 -18.33
C ASN A 87 -18.09 22.49 -19.69
N GLY A 88 -18.83 22.31 -20.77
CA GLY A 88 -18.30 22.23 -22.13
C GLY A 88 -17.87 20.83 -22.59
N VAL A 89 -18.10 19.78 -21.81
CA VAL A 89 -17.79 18.41 -22.20
C VAL A 89 -18.85 17.87 -23.16
N PRO A 90 -18.49 17.29 -24.31
CA PRO A 90 -19.47 16.66 -25.21
C PRO A 90 -20.27 15.57 -24.48
N ARG A 91 -21.59 15.51 -24.76
CA ARG A 91 -22.50 14.57 -24.08
C ARG A 91 -22.06 13.12 -24.17
N ASN A 92 -21.64 12.68 -25.35
CA ASN A 92 -21.14 11.32 -25.56
C ASN A 92 -19.90 11.02 -24.69
N VAL A 93 -18.98 11.99 -24.56
CA VAL A 93 -17.79 11.87 -23.69
C VAL A 93 -18.19 11.81 -22.23
N ALA A 94 -19.15 12.62 -21.80
CA ALA A 94 -19.66 12.61 -20.42
C ALA A 94 -20.37 11.28 -20.08
N ASP A 95 -21.17 10.74 -21.01
CA ASP A 95 -21.81 9.43 -20.83
C ASP A 95 -20.79 8.30 -20.73
N GLU A 96 -19.79 8.26 -21.61
CA GLU A 96 -18.71 7.26 -21.58
C GLU A 96 -17.87 7.36 -20.28
N LEU A 97 -17.55 8.59 -19.86
CA LEU A 97 -16.82 8.81 -18.61
C LEU A 97 -17.61 8.30 -17.40
N TYR A 98 -18.92 8.54 -17.35
CA TYR A 98 -19.74 8.03 -16.26
C TYR A 98 -19.78 6.50 -16.24
N GLU A 99 -19.87 5.83 -17.38
CA GLU A 99 -19.80 4.37 -17.46
C GLU A 99 -18.42 3.84 -17.00
N GLN A 100 -17.33 4.54 -17.32
CA GLN A 100 -16.01 4.21 -16.78
C GLN A 100 -15.96 4.36 -15.26
N ILE A 101 -16.53 5.45 -14.70
CA ILE A 101 -16.63 5.66 -13.25
C ILE A 101 -17.41 4.51 -12.60
N LEU A 102 -18.53 4.09 -13.19
CA LEU A 102 -19.33 2.95 -12.71
C LEU A 102 -18.52 1.65 -12.70
N PHE A 103 -17.80 1.36 -13.77
CA PHE A 103 -16.97 0.17 -13.87
C PHE A 103 -15.88 0.13 -12.79
N PHE A 104 -15.21 1.26 -12.54
CA PHE A 104 -14.14 1.36 -11.55
C PHE A 104 -14.63 1.56 -10.12
N SER A 105 -15.88 1.97 -9.91
CA SER A 105 -16.39 2.27 -8.57
C SER A 105 -16.33 1.08 -7.60
N GLY A 106 -16.42 -0.15 -8.10
CA GLY A 106 -16.25 -1.37 -7.31
C GLY A 106 -14.80 -1.75 -6.98
N TYR A 107 -13.82 -1.15 -7.66
CA TYR A 107 -12.41 -1.52 -7.58
C TYR A 107 -11.48 -0.34 -7.23
N GLY A 108 -12.02 0.88 -7.09
CA GLY A 108 -11.21 2.06 -6.82
C GLY A 108 -10.38 1.91 -5.54
N PHE A 109 -9.06 2.15 -5.66
CA PHE A 109 -8.12 2.05 -4.55
C PHE A 109 -7.98 3.39 -3.82
N ASN A 110 -7.73 3.36 -2.52
CA ASN A 110 -7.50 4.59 -1.75
C ASN A 110 -6.09 5.12 -2.02
N LYS A 111 -5.97 6.36 -2.52
CA LYS A 111 -4.68 6.97 -2.90
C LYS A 111 -3.79 7.21 -1.68
N SER A 112 -4.36 7.66 -0.56
CA SER A 112 -3.58 7.92 0.65
C SER A 112 -2.97 6.63 1.21
N HIS A 113 -3.70 5.51 1.15
CA HIS A 113 -3.15 4.20 1.50
C HIS A 113 -1.99 3.81 0.58
N ALA A 114 -2.15 3.96 -0.74
CA ALA A 114 -1.09 3.67 -1.70
C ALA A 114 0.18 4.51 -1.46
N VAL A 115 0.01 5.81 -1.19
CA VAL A 115 1.14 6.72 -0.90
C VAL A 115 1.83 6.34 0.39
N SER A 116 1.09 6.04 1.46
CA SER A 116 1.68 5.62 2.75
C SER A 116 2.53 4.37 2.60
N TYR A 117 2.01 3.34 1.95
CA TYR A 117 2.79 2.11 1.70
C TYR A 117 3.97 2.31 0.74
N ALA A 118 3.85 3.23 -0.22
CA ALA A 118 4.98 3.58 -1.08
C ALA A 118 6.10 4.26 -0.29
N MET A 119 5.75 5.14 0.66
CA MET A 119 6.71 5.76 1.57
C MET A 119 7.38 4.74 2.48
N ASP A 120 6.62 3.84 3.11
CA ASP A 120 7.17 2.76 3.93
C ASP A 120 8.12 1.87 3.12
N SER A 121 7.73 1.52 1.89
CA SER A 121 8.57 0.73 0.98
C SER A 121 9.85 1.46 0.61
N TYR A 122 9.78 2.78 0.38
CA TYR A 122 10.95 3.61 0.13
C TYR A 122 11.89 3.64 1.35
N PHE A 123 11.36 3.85 2.56
CA PHE A 123 12.16 3.84 3.77
C PHE A 123 12.83 2.49 4.02
N CYS A 124 12.10 1.38 3.80
CA CYS A 124 12.68 0.04 3.87
C CYS A 124 13.83 -0.14 2.87
N ALA A 125 13.64 0.28 1.62
CA ALA A 125 14.68 0.18 0.59
C ALA A 125 15.89 1.09 0.91
N TRP A 126 15.65 2.28 1.45
CA TRP A 126 16.70 3.20 1.87
C TRP A 126 17.50 2.64 3.05
N LEU A 127 16.83 2.15 4.08
CA LEU A 127 17.48 1.52 5.23
C LEU A 127 18.28 0.29 4.80
N MET A 128 17.72 -0.57 3.95
CA MET A 128 18.43 -1.72 3.42
C MET A 128 19.67 -1.35 2.60
N THR A 129 19.68 -0.17 1.97
CA THR A 129 20.82 0.30 1.16
C THR A 129 21.94 0.87 2.02
N TYR A 130 21.60 1.66 3.04
CA TYR A 130 22.57 2.43 3.82
C TYR A 130 22.86 1.85 5.21
N TYR A 131 21.95 0.99 5.73
CA TYR A 131 22.00 0.35 7.03
C TYR A 131 21.57 -1.13 6.91
N GLU A 132 22.25 -1.83 6.00
CA GLU A 132 21.85 -3.20 5.62
C GLU A 132 21.81 -4.15 6.82
N GLU A 133 22.83 -4.12 7.68
CA GLU A 133 22.92 -5.03 8.83
C GLU A 133 21.84 -4.75 9.88
N GLU A 134 21.61 -3.49 10.21
CA GLU A 134 20.58 -3.07 11.16
C GLU A 134 19.18 -3.39 10.62
N TRP A 135 18.95 -3.14 9.33
CA TRP A 135 17.68 -3.46 8.69
C TRP A 135 17.41 -4.97 8.67
N LEU A 136 18.42 -5.78 8.32
CA LEU A 136 18.31 -7.24 8.33
C LEU A 136 18.11 -7.78 9.75
N CYS A 137 18.75 -7.19 10.73
CA CYS A 137 18.57 -7.53 12.14
C CYS A 137 17.13 -7.30 12.58
N ALA A 138 16.56 -6.11 12.33
CA ALA A 138 15.17 -5.79 12.61
C ALA A 138 14.18 -6.68 11.83
N TYR A 139 14.51 -7.01 10.59
CA TYR A 139 13.73 -7.94 9.77
C TYR A 139 13.69 -9.34 10.37
N LEU A 140 14.83 -9.89 10.80
CA LEU A 140 14.91 -11.18 11.48
C LEU A 140 14.09 -11.19 12.78
N GLU A 141 14.17 -10.13 13.55
CA GLU A 141 13.39 -9.96 14.78
C GLU A 141 11.88 -9.98 14.49
N SER A 142 11.43 -9.19 13.51
CA SER A 142 10.01 -9.11 13.15
C SER A 142 9.43 -10.44 12.64
N MET A 143 10.27 -11.31 12.09
CA MET A 143 9.88 -12.64 11.58
C MET A 143 9.99 -13.76 12.61
N SER A 144 10.53 -13.50 13.80
CA SER A 144 10.82 -14.51 14.83
C SER A 144 9.57 -15.20 15.40
N GLY A 145 8.42 -14.52 15.43
CA GLY A 145 7.16 -15.02 16.00
C GLY A 145 6.44 -16.12 15.20
N ASN A 146 6.90 -16.47 14.00
CA ASN A 146 6.28 -17.48 13.14
C ASN A 146 7.33 -18.35 12.44
N ASP A 147 7.29 -19.65 12.69
CA ASP A 147 8.31 -20.60 12.19
C ASP A 147 8.50 -20.58 10.67
N LYS A 148 7.41 -20.50 9.89
CA LYS A 148 7.50 -20.47 8.42
C LYS A 148 8.11 -19.16 7.92
N LYS A 149 7.70 -18.01 8.51
CA LYS A 149 8.26 -16.70 8.17
C LYS A 149 9.72 -16.62 8.57
N ARG A 150 10.09 -17.13 9.75
CA ARG A 150 11.46 -17.18 10.25
C ARG A 150 12.36 -18.01 9.34
N ALA A 151 11.93 -19.21 8.93
CA ALA A 151 12.70 -20.05 8.01
C ALA A 151 12.94 -19.36 6.66
N LYS A 152 11.92 -18.64 6.14
CA LYS A 152 12.06 -17.86 4.92
C LYS A 152 13.06 -16.72 5.10
N ALA A 153 12.95 -15.94 6.18
CA ALA A 153 13.85 -14.83 6.48
C ALA A 153 15.31 -15.31 6.62
N PHE A 154 15.55 -16.43 7.29
CA PHE A 154 16.88 -17.03 7.39
C PHE A 154 17.48 -17.36 6.03
N ASN A 155 16.69 -17.92 5.13
CA ASN A 155 17.15 -18.23 3.78
C ASN A 155 17.45 -16.98 2.96
N GLU A 156 16.65 -15.91 3.09
CA GLU A 156 16.88 -14.63 2.41
C GLU A 156 18.17 -13.97 2.89
N VAL A 157 18.37 -13.89 4.20
CA VAL A 157 19.57 -13.33 4.81
C VAL A 157 20.85 -14.12 4.41
N ARG A 158 20.76 -15.45 4.35
CA ARG A 158 21.88 -16.31 3.89
C ARG A 158 22.22 -16.07 2.42
N LYS A 159 21.23 -15.81 1.56
CA LYS A 159 21.49 -15.48 0.14
C LYS A 159 22.25 -14.16 -0.03
N LEU A 160 22.12 -13.24 0.91
CA LEU A 160 22.89 -11.99 0.96
C LEU A 160 24.31 -12.17 1.53
N GLY A 161 24.69 -13.40 1.87
CA GLY A 161 26.03 -13.72 2.35
C GLY A 161 26.21 -13.65 3.87
N TYR A 162 25.14 -13.45 4.62
CA TYR A 162 25.17 -13.43 6.09
C TYR A 162 25.05 -14.83 6.68
N LYS A 163 25.63 -15.02 7.86
CA LYS A 163 25.53 -16.26 8.64
C LYS A 163 24.70 -16.03 9.88
N ILE A 164 23.82 -16.96 10.21
CA ILE A 164 23.13 -17.00 11.49
C ILE A 164 23.88 -18.00 12.38
N VAL A 165 24.45 -17.51 13.46
CA VAL A 165 25.20 -18.32 14.42
C VAL A 165 24.31 -18.83 15.55
N PRO A 166 24.67 -19.91 16.26
CA PRO A 166 23.96 -20.34 17.46
C PRO A 166 23.96 -19.27 18.54
N ILE A 167 22.95 -19.30 19.41
CA ILE A 167 22.90 -18.47 20.60
C ILE A 167 24.06 -18.86 21.53
N ASP A 168 24.78 -17.85 22.03
CA ASP A 168 25.83 -17.99 23.01
C ASP A 168 25.43 -17.26 24.28
N ILE A 169 25.47 -17.95 25.42
CA ILE A 169 25.02 -17.44 26.72
C ILE A 169 25.80 -16.20 27.17
N ASN A 170 27.05 -16.07 26.74
CA ASN A 170 27.90 -14.94 27.13
C ASN A 170 27.73 -13.72 26.20
N TYR A 171 27.12 -13.87 25.01
CA TYR A 171 27.05 -12.81 24.00
C TYR A 171 25.62 -12.45 23.58
N ALA A 172 24.68 -13.40 23.62
CA ALA A 172 23.31 -13.13 23.21
C ALA A 172 22.60 -12.16 24.16
N ASP A 173 21.66 -11.39 23.63
CA ASP A 173 20.89 -10.39 24.38
C ASP A 173 19.37 -10.59 24.17
N LYS A 174 18.55 -9.68 24.68
CA LYS A 174 17.08 -9.63 24.45
C LYS A 174 16.74 -9.47 22.97
N GLY A 175 17.50 -8.69 22.23
CA GLY A 175 17.38 -8.48 20.78
C GLY A 175 18.36 -9.34 19.99
N TRP A 176 18.18 -9.37 18.67
CA TRP A 176 19.17 -9.92 17.75
C TRP A 176 20.46 -9.11 17.80
N ALA A 177 21.60 -9.75 17.74
CA ALA A 177 22.90 -9.10 17.73
C ALA A 177 23.58 -9.17 16.36
N ILE A 178 24.18 -8.06 15.95
CA ILE A 178 25.05 -7.96 14.80
C ILE A 178 26.48 -8.23 15.27
N LEU A 179 27.13 -9.20 14.64
CA LEU A 179 28.51 -9.60 14.96
C LEU A 179 29.43 -9.36 13.77
N GLU A 180 30.70 -9.15 14.05
CA GLU A 180 31.71 -8.98 13.00
C GLU A 180 31.72 -10.13 11.97
N GLY A 181 31.99 -9.79 10.71
CA GLY A 181 32.11 -10.75 9.63
C GLY A 181 30.76 -11.25 9.09
N LYS A 182 29.79 -10.36 8.98
CA LYS A 182 28.45 -10.66 8.42
C LYS A 182 27.74 -11.79 9.15
N LYS A 183 27.61 -11.67 10.47
CA LYS A 183 26.97 -12.68 11.30
C LYS A 183 25.86 -12.06 12.15
N PHE A 184 24.77 -12.79 12.28
CA PHE A 184 23.69 -12.47 13.21
C PHE A 184 23.56 -13.56 14.27
N MET A 185 23.37 -13.14 15.51
CA MET A 185 23.06 -14.03 16.64
C MET A 185 21.59 -13.80 17.06
N PRO A 186 20.78 -14.87 17.14
CA PRO A 186 19.40 -14.75 17.61
C PRO A 186 19.33 -14.28 19.05
N SER A 187 18.24 -13.55 19.38
CA SER A 187 17.93 -13.13 20.74
C SER A 187 17.57 -14.31 21.65
N PHE A 188 17.75 -14.17 22.94
CA PHE A 188 17.22 -15.11 23.93
C PHE A 188 15.69 -15.22 23.88
N LEU A 189 14.99 -14.13 23.56
CA LEU A 189 13.53 -14.16 23.36
C LEU A 189 13.07 -15.05 22.20
N SER A 190 13.99 -15.41 21.31
CA SER A 190 13.74 -16.42 20.26
C SER A 190 13.69 -17.85 20.82
N CYS A 191 14.18 -18.08 22.03
CA CYS A 191 14.15 -19.37 22.70
C CYS A 191 12.79 -19.60 23.34
N LYS A 192 12.13 -20.68 22.94
CA LYS A 192 10.82 -21.03 23.52
C LYS A 192 10.95 -21.36 25.02
N GLY A 193 10.17 -20.64 25.83
CA GLY A 193 10.11 -20.87 27.27
C GLY A 193 11.11 -20.07 28.11
N VAL A 194 11.90 -19.19 27.48
CA VAL A 194 12.78 -18.23 28.20
C VAL A 194 12.07 -16.89 28.28
N GLY A 195 11.80 -16.43 29.51
CA GLY A 195 11.16 -15.14 29.77
C GLY A 195 12.17 -14.03 30.08
N GLU A 196 11.73 -12.77 30.03
CA GLU A 196 12.60 -11.60 30.20
C GLU A 196 13.36 -11.60 31.53
N ALA A 197 12.71 -11.97 32.66
CA ALA A 197 13.37 -12.03 33.97
C ALA A 197 14.53 -13.02 33.99
N ALA A 198 14.38 -14.19 33.35
CA ALA A 198 15.47 -15.17 33.26
C ALA A 198 16.61 -14.66 32.36
N ILE A 199 16.28 -13.90 31.32
CA ILE A 199 17.29 -13.29 30.44
C ILE A 199 18.08 -12.22 31.20
N ASP A 200 17.42 -11.38 31.99
CA ASP A 200 18.08 -10.37 32.80
C ASP A 200 19.06 -11.00 33.79
N GLU A 201 18.63 -12.06 34.47
CA GLU A 201 19.49 -12.82 35.38
C GLU A 201 20.70 -13.45 34.68
N ILE A 202 20.49 -14.01 33.48
CA ILE A 202 21.60 -14.56 32.69
C ILE A 202 22.60 -13.45 32.30
N ILE A 203 22.12 -12.29 31.89
CA ILE A 203 22.97 -11.18 31.45
C ILE A 203 23.77 -10.61 32.63
N GLU A 204 23.12 -10.44 33.81
CA GLU A 204 23.74 -9.89 35.00
C GLU A 204 24.84 -10.80 35.61
N ASN A 205 24.71 -12.11 35.42
CA ASN A 205 25.66 -13.07 36.02
C ASN A 205 26.78 -13.53 35.04
N ARG A 206 26.99 -12.84 33.96
CA ARG A 206 28.10 -13.11 33.01
C ARG A 206 29.46 -12.72 33.62
N PRO A 207 30.57 -13.39 33.22
CA PRO A 207 30.66 -14.48 32.23
C PRO A 207 30.44 -15.86 32.83
N TYR A 208 29.89 -16.80 32.05
CA TYR A 208 29.76 -18.21 32.36
C TYR A 208 31.01 -18.96 31.82
N ASN A 209 31.75 -19.63 32.67
CA ASN A 209 33.01 -20.26 32.35
C ASN A 209 32.91 -21.79 32.16
N SER A 210 31.81 -22.41 32.65
CA SER A 210 31.51 -23.84 32.47
C SER A 210 30.02 -24.10 32.61
N TYR A 211 29.55 -25.24 32.11
CA TYR A 211 28.22 -25.74 32.38
C TYR A 211 28.11 -26.41 33.74
#